data_269701f6313814e16c43cec8b18c3303
#
_entry.id   269701f6313814e16c43cec8b18c3303
#
_cell.length_a   1.000
_cell.length_b   1.000
_cell.length_c   1.000
_cell.angle_alpha   90.00
_cell.angle_beta   90.00
_cell.angle_gamma   90.00
#
_symmetry.space_group_name_H-M   'P 1'
#
loop_
_entity.id
_entity.type
_entity.pdbx_description
1 polymer ?
#
loop_
_entity_poly.entity_id
_entity_poly.type
_entity_poly.pdbx_seq_one_letter_code
_entity_poly.pdbx_strand_id
1 'polypeptide(L)'
;TNQNRWTVAIGAFCGAVDQGLNSIAIGDYAGNNNQDALSIAIGSASGSLNQGSRSVAIGNECGNDDQGDYAIALGNNSGNNHQEDYAIAIGHNAGHTDQCMNSVAIGYDAGNGNQGSHSVAIGDSAGKTNQLRRAVAIGNNAGQTNQNRWTVAIGMNAGQTNQGLESIAIGASAGALSQKTYNIAIGGKAGYSNQEDYAIAIGYKAGQKDQ
;
A
#
# COMPACT_ATOMS: atom_id res chain seq x y z
N THR A 1 0.35 -29.06 -18.31
CA THR A 1 -0.16 -27.68 -18.59
C THR A 1 -1.66 -27.74 -18.76
N ASN A 2 -2.41 -27.22 -17.79
CA ASN A 2 -3.86 -27.12 -17.86
C ASN A 2 -4.22 -25.68 -18.26
N GLN A 3 -4.06 -25.34 -19.54
CA GLN A 3 -4.61 -24.10 -20.06
C GLN A 3 -6.11 -24.24 -20.30
N ASN A 4 -6.91 -23.43 -19.68
CA ASN A 4 -8.35 -23.37 -19.90
C ASN A 4 -8.73 -22.65 -21.21
N ARG A 5 -10.04 -22.55 -21.49
CA ARG A 5 -10.52 -21.89 -22.71
C ARG A 5 -10.32 -20.37 -22.64
N TRP A 6 -10.08 -19.77 -23.81
CA TRP A 6 -9.93 -18.32 -24.01
C TRP A 6 -8.81 -17.69 -23.17
N THR A 7 -7.68 -18.41 -23.03
CA THR A 7 -6.50 -17.89 -22.37
C THR A 7 -5.49 -17.37 -23.38
N VAL A 8 -4.67 -16.40 -22.95
CA VAL A 8 -3.51 -15.92 -23.69
C VAL A 8 -2.27 -16.20 -22.87
N ALA A 9 -1.29 -16.89 -23.45
CA ALA A 9 0.01 -17.15 -22.83
C ALA A 9 1.12 -16.84 -23.84
N ILE A 10 1.92 -15.81 -23.59
CA ILE A 10 3.02 -15.37 -24.47
C ILE A 10 4.30 -15.16 -23.66
N GLY A 11 5.30 -16.01 -23.85
CA GLY A 11 6.60 -15.96 -23.15
C GLY A 11 7.05 -17.32 -22.66
N ALA A 12 8.23 -17.38 -22.05
CA ALA A 12 8.73 -18.62 -21.47
C ALA A 12 8.07 -18.87 -20.11
N PHE A 13 7.63 -20.11 -19.88
CA PHE A 13 6.99 -20.53 -18.62
C PHE A 13 5.75 -19.72 -18.19
N CYS A 14 5.17 -18.91 -19.07
CA CYS A 14 3.92 -18.19 -18.78
C CYS A 14 2.73 -19.14 -18.81
N GLY A 15 1.77 -18.96 -17.88
CA GLY A 15 0.59 -19.82 -17.74
C GLY A 15 0.93 -21.30 -17.70
N ALA A 16 2.03 -21.69 -17.07
CA ALA A 16 2.58 -23.06 -17.19
C ALA A 16 1.76 -24.11 -16.43
N VAL A 17 1.16 -23.72 -15.31
CA VAL A 17 0.35 -24.61 -14.47
C VAL A 17 -0.95 -23.91 -14.10
N ASP A 18 -2.08 -24.56 -14.37
CA ASP A 18 -3.43 -24.14 -13.98
C ASP A 18 -3.78 -22.68 -14.31
N GLN A 19 -3.71 -22.34 -15.61
CA GLN A 19 -4.16 -21.05 -16.11
C GLN A 19 -5.70 -21.02 -16.21
N GLY A 20 -6.35 -20.13 -15.45
CA GLY A 20 -7.80 -20.01 -15.35
C GLY A 20 -8.49 -19.49 -16.63
N LEU A 21 -9.82 -19.63 -16.67
CA LEU A 21 -10.64 -19.20 -17.81
C LEU A 21 -10.51 -17.68 -18.06
N ASN A 22 -10.42 -17.29 -19.35
CA ASN A 22 -10.34 -15.88 -19.75
C ASN A 22 -9.19 -15.09 -19.13
N SER A 23 -8.10 -15.75 -18.75
CA SER A 23 -6.93 -15.09 -18.18
C SER A 23 -5.88 -14.75 -19.24
N ILE A 24 -5.01 -13.79 -18.92
CA ILE A 24 -3.91 -13.34 -19.78
C ILE A 24 -2.60 -13.44 -19.02
N ALA A 25 -1.60 -14.12 -19.61
CA ALA A 25 -0.24 -14.22 -19.09
C ALA A 25 0.76 -13.83 -20.20
N ILE A 26 1.44 -12.70 -20.07
CA ILE A 26 2.41 -12.22 -21.06
C ILE A 26 3.72 -11.84 -20.38
N GLY A 27 4.79 -12.57 -20.66
CA GLY A 27 6.12 -12.36 -20.08
C GLY A 27 6.73 -13.66 -19.57
N ASP A 28 8.02 -13.61 -19.25
CA ASP A 28 8.73 -14.76 -18.66
C ASP A 28 8.22 -15.02 -17.24
N TYR A 29 7.77 -16.25 -16.96
CA TYR A 29 7.10 -16.65 -15.71
C TYR A 29 5.83 -15.86 -15.33
N ALA A 30 5.19 -15.11 -16.25
CA ALA A 30 3.92 -14.45 -15.97
C ALA A 30 2.81 -15.48 -15.75
N GLY A 31 2.01 -15.33 -14.69
CA GLY A 31 0.92 -16.26 -14.35
C GLY A 31 1.38 -17.71 -14.32
N ASN A 32 2.61 -17.98 -13.86
CA ASN A 32 3.26 -19.29 -14.03
C ASN A 32 2.51 -20.43 -13.33
N ASN A 33 1.99 -20.20 -12.13
CA ASN A 33 1.39 -21.25 -11.30
C ASN A 33 0.12 -20.71 -10.61
N ASN A 34 -1.02 -21.39 -10.81
CA ASN A 34 -2.33 -21.01 -10.28
C ASN A 34 -2.74 -19.56 -10.61
N GLN A 35 -2.86 -19.26 -11.90
CA GLN A 35 -3.49 -18.01 -12.33
C GLN A 35 -5.01 -18.22 -12.41
N ASP A 36 -5.78 -17.58 -11.55
CA ASP A 36 -7.22 -17.75 -11.53
C ASP A 36 -7.96 -17.05 -12.69
N ALA A 37 -9.27 -17.32 -12.78
CA ALA A 37 -10.09 -16.86 -13.89
C ALA A 37 -10.19 -15.32 -13.98
N LEU A 38 -10.25 -14.81 -15.23
CA LEU A 38 -10.41 -13.38 -15.50
C LEU A 38 -9.26 -12.50 -15.02
N SER A 39 -8.11 -13.08 -14.67
CA SER A 39 -6.95 -12.34 -14.18
C SER A 39 -5.99 -11.99 -15.32
N ILE A 40 -5.18 -10.95 -15.10
CA ILE A 40 -4.20 -10.44 -16.05
C ILE A 40 -2.84 -10.39 -15.38
N ALA A 41 -1.84 -11.04 -16.00
CA ALA A 41 -0.43 -11.02 -15.60
C ALA A 41 0.43 -10.58 -16.79
N ILE A 42 1.03 -9.38 -16.74
CA ILE A 42 1.87 -8.85 -17.82
C ILE A 42 3.20 -8.35 -17.27
N GLY A 43 4.28 -8.97 -17.68
CA GLY A 43 5.65 -8.66 -17.25
C GLY A 43 6.38 -9.89 -16.73
N SER A 44 7.68 -9.77 -16.52
CA SER A 44 8.46 -10.88 -15.98
C SER A 44 8.07 -11.17 -14.55
N ALA A 45 7.74 -12.42 -14.24
CA ALA A 45 7.29 -12.91 -12.93
C ALA A 45 6.10 -12.13 -12.34
N SER A 46 5.24 -11.54 -13.19
CA SER A 46 4.01 -10.92 -12.72
C SER A 46 2.95 -11.98 -12.43
N GLY A 47 2.22 -11.89 -11.31
CA GLY A 47 1.23 -12.86 -10.90
C GLY A 47 1.75 -14.29 -10.93
N SER A 48 3.01 -14.50 -10.59
CA SER A 48 3.71 -15.79 -10.85
C SER A 48 3.18 -16.93 -10.01
N LEU A 49 2.80 -16.69 -8.78
CA LEU A 49 2.29 -17.69 -7.84
C LEU A 49 0.95 -17.23 -7.24
N ASN A 50 -0.09 -18.08 -7.36
CA ASN A 50 -1.39 -17.87 -6.75
C ASN A 50 -2.01 -16.48 -7.05
N GLN A 51 -2.19 -16.17 -8.34
CA GLN A 51 -2.86 -14.94 -8.73
C GLN A 51 -4.39 -15.11 -8.64
N GLY A 52 -5.05 -14.36 -7.79
CA GLY A 52 -6.47 -14.44 -7.55
C GLY A 52 -7.35 -14.03 -8.73
N SER A 53 -8.63 -14.39 -8.64
CA SER A 53 -9.62 -14.14 -9.68
C SER A 53 -9.88 -12.65 -9.90
N ARG A 54 -10.01 -12.22 -11.16
CA ARG A 54 -10.25 -10.80 -11.54
C ARG A 54 -9.17 -9.83 -11.07
N SER A 55 -8.01 -10.33 -10.70
CA SER A 55 -6.87 -9.50 -10.31
C SER A 55 -6.06 -9.04 -11.52
N VAL A 56 -5.28 -7.98 -11.34
CA VAL A 56 -4.42 -7.40 -12.37
C VAL A 56 -3.02 -7.23 -11.82
N ALA A 57 -2.03 -7.83 -12.49
CA ALA A 57 -0.61 -7.69 -12.19
C ALA A 57 0.14 -7.24 -13.46
N ILE A 58 0.61 -5.98 -13.51
CA ILE A 58 1.32 -5.45 -14.68
C ILE A 58 2.63 -4.78 -14.26
N GLY A 59 3.75 -5.36 -14.64
CA GLY A 59 5.10 -4.91 -14.31
C GLY A 59 6.02 -6.10 -14.01
N ASN A 60 7.28 -5.83 -13.69
CA ASN A 60 8.20 -6.87 -13.27
C ASN A 60 7.94 -7.22 -11.79
N GLU A 61 7.81 -8.51 -11.49
CA GLU A 61 7.59 -9.03 -10.14
C GLU A 61 6.41 -8.36 -9.38
N CYS A 62 5.38 -7.89 -10.10
CA CYS A 62 4.19 -7.35 -9.46
C CYS A 62 3.17 -8.45 -9.17
N GLY A 63 2.50 -8.37 -8.02
CA GLY A 63 1.56 -9.40 -7.58
C GLY A 63 2.18 -10.80 -7.65
N ASN A 64 3.47 -10.92 -7.37
CA ASN A 64 4.24 -12.13 -7.68
C ASN A 64 3.82 -13.33 -6.84
N ASP A 65 3.57 -13.13 -5.55
CA ASP A 65 3.25 -14.18 -4.59
C ASP A 65 1.99 -13.85 -3.80
N ASP A 66 0.97 -14.71 -3.89
CA ASP A 66 -0.32 -14.59 -3.22
C ASP A 66 -1.04 -13.25 -3.46
N GLN A 67 -1.38 -12.95 -4.72
CA GLN A 67 -2.25 -11.83 -5.05
C GLN A 67 -3.73 -12.21 -4.89
N GLY A 68 -4.46 -11.52 -4.03
CA GLY A 68 -5.87 -11.78 -3.74
C GLY A 68 -6.83 -11.47 -4.88
N ASP A 69 -8.11 -11.82 -4.67
CA ASP A 69 -9.19 -11.56 -5.61
C ASP A 69 -9.44 -10.04 -5.79
N TYR A 70 -9.70 -9.63 -7.04
CA TYR A 70 -9.94 -8.23 -7.40
C TYR A 70 -8.80 -7.27 -7.05
N ALA A 71 -7.63 -7.77 -6.66
CA ALA A 71 -6.50 -6.92 -6.34
C ALA A 71 -5.82 -6.37 -7.60
N ILE A 72 -5.23 -5.18 -7.47
CA ILE A 72 -4.53 -4.50 -8.56
C ILE A 72 -3.09 -4.21 -8.14
N ALA A 73 -2.12 -4.68 -8.93
CA ALA A 73 -0.70 -4.41 -8.77
C ALA A 73 -0.13 -3.86 -10.08
N LEU A 74 0.27 -2.58 -10.08
CA LEU A 74 0.84 -1.92 -11.26
C LEU A 74 2.19 -1.29 -10.95
N GLY A 75 3.26 -1.79 -11.54
CA GLY A 75 4.61 -1.28 -11.38
C GLY A 75 5.63 -2.36 -11.01
N ASN A 76 6.89 -2.00 -10.91
CA ASN A 76 7.92 -2.93 -10.49
C ASN A 76 7.78 -3.24 -8.98
N ASN A 77 7.72 -4.51 -8.61
CA ASN A 77 7.56 -5.00 -7.24
C ASN A 77 6.32 -4.43 -6.50
N SER A 78 5.29 -3.97 -7.21
CA SER A 78 4.05 -3.55 -6.55
C SER A 78 3.23 -4.78 -6.11
N GLY A 79 2.65 -4.75 -4.91
CA GLY A 79 1.90 -5.87 -4.37
C GLY A 79 2.64 -7.20 -4.45
N ASN A 80 3.98 -7.17 -4.36
CA ASN A 80 4.83 -8.32 -4.70
C ASN A 80 4.57 -9.55 -3.83
N ASN A 81 4.39 -9.36 -2.54
CA ASN A 81 4.33 -10.45 -1.57
C ASN A 81 3.12 -10.27 -0.65
N HIS A 82 2.13 -11.14 -0.81
CA HIS A 82 0.92 -11.18 -0.02
C HIS A 82 0.08 -9.88 -0.10
N GLN A 83 -0.53 -9.67 -1.28
CA GLN A 83 -1.54 -8.62 -1.48
C GLN A 83 -2.94 -9.24 -1.33
N GLU A 84 -3.68 -8.83 -0.30
CA GLU A 84 -5.01 -9.38 -0.02
C GLU A 84 -6.10 -8.83 -0.96
N ASP A 85 -7.33 -9.37 -0.83
CA ASP A 85 -8.48 -9.04 -1.69
C ASP A 85 -8.80 -7.54 -1.75
N TYR A 86 -9.16 -7.07 -2.95
CA TYR A 86 -9.52 -5.68 -3.24
C TYR A 86 -8.42 -4.65 -2.92
N ALA A 87 -7.19 -5.08 -2.64
CA ALA A 87 -6.10 -4.15 -2.40
C ALA A 87 -5.56 -3.56 -3.71
N ILE A 88 -5.14 -2.30 -3.67
CA ILE A 88 -4.59 -1.57 -4.82
C ILE A 88 -3.16 -1.13 -4.52
N ALA A 89 -2.21 -1.55 -5.34
CA ALA A 89 -0.81 -1.17 -5.29
C ALA A 89 -0.36 -0.58 -6.63
N ILE A 90 -0.02 0.70 -6.69
CA ILE A 90 0.41 1.38 -7.93
C ILE A 90 1.70 2.16 -7.69
N GLY A 91 2.78 1.75 -8.33
CA GLY A 91 4.10 2.37 -8.22
C GLY A 91 5.20 1.37 -7.90
N HIS A 92 6.45 1.81 -7.91
CA HIS A 92 7.60 0.98 -7.53
C HIS A 92 7.53 0.64 -6.03
N ASN A 93 7.57 -0.64 -5.67
CA ASN A 93 7.45 -1.14 -4.29
C ASN A 93 6.19 -0.66 -3.55
N ALA A 94 5.14 -0.20 -4.21
CA ALA A 94 3.88 0.13 -3.56
C ALA A 94 3.24 -1.16 -3.01
N GLY A 95 2.80 -1.16 -1.75
CA GLY A 95 2.19 -2.32 -1.12
C GLY A 95 3.03 -3.60 -1.21
N HIS A 96 4.36 -3.48 -1.18
CA HIS A 96 5.28 -4.56 -1.53
C HIS A 96 5.13 -5.81 -0.64
N THR A 97 4.90 -5.64 0.66
CA THR A 97 4.78 -6.75 1.61
C THR A 97 3.58 -6.57 2.52
N ASP A 98 2.77 -7.62 2.68
CA ASP A 98 1.61 -7.66 3.57
C ASP A 98 0.67 -6.46 3.41
N GLN A 99 0.16 -6.28 2.19
CA GLN A 99 -0.87 -5.29 1.91
C GLN A 99 -2.26 -5.90 2.18
N CYS A 100 -2.88 -5.52 3.29
CA CYS A 100 -4.16 -6.10 3.70
C CYS A 100 -5.36 -5.64 2.84
N MET A 101 -6.47 -6.34 3.00
CA MET A 101 -7.69 -6.15 2.21
C MET A 101 -8.22 -4.70 2.19
N ASN A 102 -8.78 -4.30 1.05
CA ASN A 102 -9.37 -2.97 0.85
C ASN A 102 -8.40 -1.81 1.12
N SER A 103 -7.09 -2.04 1.08
CA SER A 103 -6.11 -0.97 1.24
C SER A 103 -5.65 -0.39 -0.08
N VAL A 104 -5.16 0.85 -0.06
CA VAL A 104 -4.67 1.56 -1.24
C VAL A 104 -3.26 2.06 -1.00
N ALA A 105 -2.31 1.68 -1.86
CA ALA A 105 -0.93 2.14 -1.87
C ALA A 105 -0.59 2.73 -3.25
N ILE A 106 -0.36 4.04 -3.35
CA ILE A 106 -0.05 4.71 -4.62
C ILE A 106 1.17 5.61 -4.47
N GLY A 107 2.24 5.29 -5.16
CA GLY A 107 3.51 6.04 -5.16
C GLY A 107 4.73 5.15 -4.93
N TYR A 108 5.91 5.74 -5.01
CA TYR A 108 7.17 5.08 -4.71
C TYR A 108 7.20 4.68 -3.22
N ASP A 109 7.44 3.41 -2.90
CA ASP A 109 7.46 2.87 -1.53
C ASP A 109 6.21 3.21 -0.67
N ALA A 110 5.07 3.58 -1.28
CA ALA A 110 3.84 3.81 -0.54
C ALA A 110 3.32 2.50 0.07
N GLY A 111 2.97 2.48 1.35
CA GLY A 111 2.46 1.27 2.01
C GLY A 111 3.38 0.05 1.89
N ASN A 112 4.69 0.26 1.75
CA ASN A 112 5.65 -0.79 1.36
C ASN A 112 5.69 -2.00 2.31
N GLY A 113 5.54 -1.78 3.62
CA GLY A 113 5.61 -2.86 4.61
C GLY A 113 4.49 -2.81 5.65
N ASN A 114 3.69 -3.87 5.75
CA ASN A 114 2.59 -4.02 6.71
C ASN A 114 1.55 -2.89 6.61
N GLN A 115 0.85 -2.82 5.48
CA GLN A 115 -0.26 -1.89 5.32
C GLN A 115 -1.57 -2.54 5.79
N GLY A 116 -2.15 -2.01 6.85
CA GLY A 116 -3.37 -2.54 7.47
C GLY A 116 -4.63 -2.37 6.61
N SER A 117 -5.64 -3.19 6.86
CA SER A 117 -6.89 -3.17 6.08
C SER A 117 -7.63 -1.83 6.14
N HIS A 118 -8.25 -1.46 5.02
CA HIS A 118 -8.98 -0.21 4.83
C HIS A 118 -8.11 1.03 5.03
N SER A 119 -6.79 0.93 4.87
CA SER A 119 -5.88 2.07 4.98
C SER A 119 -5.55 2.67 3.60
N VAL A 120 -5.11 3.91 3.59
CA VAL A 120 -4.74 4.64 2.38
C VAL A 120 -3.35 5.22 2.54
N ALA A 121 -2.46 4.93 1.60
CA ALA A 121 -1.10 5.47 1.51
C ALA A 121 -0.89 6.05 0.11
N ILE A 122 -0.84 7.38 -0.03
CA ILE A 122 -0.68 8.04 -1.33
C ILE A 122 0.47 9.05 -1.27
N GLY A 123 1.50 8.82 -2.06
CA GLY A 123 2.70 9.65 -2.13
C GLY A 123 3.97 8.86 -1.93
N ASP A 124 5.12 9.47 -2.21
CA ASP A 124 6.42 8.86 -1.98
C ASP A 124 6.61 8.55 -0.48
N SER A 125 6.86 7.29 -0.16
CA SER A 125 7.07 6.79 1.20
C SER A 125 5.92 7.11 2.18
N ALA A 126 4.71 7.37 1.68
CA ALA A 126 3.53 7.53 2.52
C ALA A 126 3.16 6.18 3.15
N GLY A 127 2.88 6.16 4.46
CA GLY A 127 2.51 4.95 5.19
C GLY A 127 3.51 3.80 5.03
N LYS A 128 4.80 4.10 4.78
CA LYS A 128 5.79 3.14 4.32
C LYS A 128 5.95 1.92 5.22
N THR A 129 5.92 2.10 6.54
CA THR A 129 6.19 1.00 7.48
C THR A 129 5.18 1.01 8.64
N ASN A 130 4.50 -0.12 8.83
CA ASN A 130 3.52 -0.32 9.90
C ASN A 130 2.41 0.75 9.90
N GLN A 131 1.73 0.91 8.77
CA GLN A 131 0.50 1.66 8.70
C GLN A 131 -0.65 0.76 9.17
N LEU A 132 -1.22 1.03 10.33
CA LEU A 132 -2.26 0.18 10.89
C LEU A 132 -3.64 0.47 10.25
N ARG A 133 -4.61 -0.39 10.58
CA ARG A 133 -5.95 -0.42 10.01
C ARG A 133 -6.67 0.93 10.05
N ARG A 134 -7.33 1.31 8.93
CA ARG A 134 -8.10 2.55 8.76
C ARG A 134 -7.28 3.83 8.94
N ALA A 135 -5.98 3.74 8.75
CA ALA A 135 -5.12 4.92 8.77
C ALA A 135 -5.02 5.54 7.36
N VAL A 136 -4.90 6.85 7.30
CA VAL A 136 -4.73 7.62 6.05
C VAL A 136 -3.41 8.36 6.08
N ALA A 137 -2.59 8.16 5.05
CA ALA A 137 -1.31 8.83 4.83
C ALA A 137 -1.28 9.42 3.42
N ILE A 138 -1.32 10.73 3.27
CA ILE A 138 -1.31 11.40 1.95
C ILE A 138 -0.24 12.49 1.91
N GLY A 139 0.75 12.31 1.07
CA GLY A 139 1.88 13.22 0.88
C GLY A 139 3.23 12.51 1.04
N ASN A 140 4.32 13.19 0.62
CA ASN A 140 5.66 12.64 0.78
C ASN A 140 6.00 12.43 2.26
N ASN A 141 6.40 11.22 2.63
CA ASN A 141 6.69 10.77 4.01
C ASN A 141 5.54 11.02 5.01
N ALA A 142 4.29 11.18 4.56
CA ALA A 142 3.16 11.26 5.48
C ALA A 142 2.96 9.90 6.17
N GLY A 143 2.78 9.88 7.49
CA GLY A 143 2.59 8.65 8.26
C GLY A 143 3.67 7.60 8.00
N GLN A 144 4.90 8.01 7.68
CA GLN A 144 5.94 7.13 7.14
C GLN A 144 6.22 5.90 8.01
N THR A 145 6.23 6.07 9.33
CA THR A 145 6.60 4.99 10.26
C THR A 145 5.67 4.93 11.46
N ASN A 146 5.13 3.75 11.74
CA ASN A 146 4.27 3.48 12.92
C ASN A 146 3.06 4.40 13.01
N GLN A 147 2.27 4.42 11.95
CA GLN A 147 0.97 5.10 11.96
C GLN A 147 -0.09 4.19 12.60
N ASN A 148 -0.65 4.60 13.73
CA ASN A 148 -1.61 3.78 14.46
C ASN A 148 -3.00 3.76 13.79
N ARG A 149 -3.97 3.05 14.39
CA ARG A 149 -5.33 2.91 13.85
C ARG A 149 -6.08 4.24 13.88
N TRP A 150 -6.96 4.43 12.87
CA TRP A 150 -7.83 5.60 12.74
C TRP A 150 -7.09 6.94 12.75
N THR A 151 -5.85 6.94 12.29
CA THR A 151 -5.06 8.17 12.17
C THR A 151 -5.22 8.82 10.80
N VAL A 152 -4.98 10.13 10.76
CA VAL A 152 -4.94 10.90 9.52
C VAL A 152 -3.64 11.69 9.47
N ALA A 153 -2.84 11.48 8.43
CA ALA A 153 -1.61 12.21 8.15
C ALA A 153 -1.68 12.78 6.73
N ILE A 154 -1.87 14.08 6.57
CA ILE A 154 -2.00 14.72 5.27
C ILE A 154 -1.03 15.89 5.15
N GLY A 155 -0.10 15.81 4.20
CA GLY A 155 0.95 16.79 3.94
C GLY A 155 2.35 16.19 4.04
N MET A 156 3.34 16.91 3.51
CA MET A 156 4.74 16.47 3.56
C MET A 156 5.21 16.30 5.02
N ASN A 157 5.71 15.12 5.36
CA ASN A 157 6.16 14.76 6.73
C ASN A 157 5.08 14.93 7.82
N ALA A 158 3.79 14.98 7.47
CA ALA A 158 2.72 15.00 8.47
C ALA A 158 2.65 13.65 9.19
N GLY A 159 2.54 13.63 10.52
CA GLY A 159 2.49 12.40 11.31
C GLY A 159 3.63 11.43 10.99
N GLN A 160 4.80 11.93 10.61
CA GLN A 160 5.86 11.14 9.99
C GLN A 160 6.27 9.92 10.82
N THR A 161 6.39 10.08 12.13
CA THR A 161 6.89 9.01 13.01
C THR A 161 6.06 8.89 14.28
N ASN A 162 5.61 7.68 14.60
CA ASN A 162 4.88 7.34 15.83
C ASN A 162 3.63 8.20 16.03
N GLN A 163 2.72 8.15 15.06
CA GLN A 163 1.41 8.79 15.21
C GLN A 163 0.50 7.90 16.09
N GLY A 164 0.07 8.43 17.22
CA GLY A 164 -0.77 7.70 18.18
C GLY A 164 -2.19 7.43 17.70
N LEU A 165 -2.91 6.59 18.43
CA LEU A 165 -4.27 6.16 18.10
C LEU A 165 -5.21 7.37 17.92
N GLU A 166 -6.05 7.35 16.88
CA GLU A 166 -7.09 8.36 16.60
C GLU A 166 -6.55 9.79 16.51
N SER A 167 -5.29 9.95 16.10
CA SER A 167 -4.69 11.29 15.97
C SER A 167 -4.79 11.82 14.55
N ILE A 168 -4.80 13.15 14.44
CA ILE A 168 -4.89 13.89 13.18
C ILE A 168 -3.68 14.81 13.02
N ALA A 169 -2.98 14.71 11.89
CA ALA A 169 -1.86 15.56 11.50
C ALA A 169 -2.10 16.09 10.08
N ILE A 170 -2.43 17.37 9.94
CA ILE A 170 -2.72 18.01 8.63
C ILE A 170 -1.86 19.26 8.44
N GLY A 171 -1.02 19.23 7.42
CA GLY A 171 -0.08 20.30 7.08
C GLY A 171 1.37 19.83 7.06
N ALA A 172 2.24 20.63 6.42
CA ALA A 172 3.66 20.26 6.33
C ALA A 172 4.29 20.12 7.71
N SER A 173 4.81 18.95 8.01
CA SER A 173 5.41 18.59 9.31
C SER A 173 4.48 18.82 10.53
N ALA A 174 3.17 18.79 10.34
CA ALA A 174 2.23 18.75 11.45
C ALA A 174 2.35 17.38 12.17
N GLY A 175 2.41 17.38 13.50
CA GLY A 175 2.53 16.18 14.30
C GLY A 175 3.66 15.23 13.87
N ALA A 176 4.77 15.78 13.36
CA ALA A 176 5.78 14.99 12.67
C ALA A 176 6.45 13.92 13.55
N LEU A 177 6.64 14.20 14.82
CA LEU A 177 7.38 13.33 15.75
C LEU A 177 6.56 13.04 17.01
N SER A 178 6.32 11.76 17.28
CA SER A 178 5.80 11.25 18.56
C SER A 178 4.52 11.94 19.03
N GLN A 179 3.44 11.78 18.29
CA GLN A 179 2.10 12.09 18.79
C GLN A 179 1.59 10.92 19.64
N LYS A 180 1.11 11.19 20.84
CA LYS A 180 0.36 10.21 21.62
C LYS A 180 -1.09 10.11 21.12
N THR A 181 -2.01 9.61 21.92
CA THR A 181 -3.37 9.31 21.47
C THR A 181 -4.29 10.54 21.44
N TYR A 182 -5.27 10.54 20.55
CA TYR A 182 -6.34 11.54 20.44
C TYR A 182 -5.85 12.98 20.14
N ASN A 183 -4.70 13.12 19.50
CA ASN A 183 -4.12 14.44 19.24
C ASN A 183 -4.62 15.06 17.93
N ILE A 184 -4.72 16.38 17.89
CA ILE A 184 -5.03 17.15 16.70
C ILE A 184 -3.91 18.15 16.43
N ALA A 185 -3.23 18.02 15.29
CA ALA A 185 -2.20 18.93 14.81
C ALA A 185 -2.58 19.44 13.41
N ILE A 186 -3.05 20.68 13.28
CA ILE A 186 -3.49 21.26 12.00
C ILE A 186 -2.74 22.55 11.72
N GLY A 187 -1.98 22.58 10.64
CA GLY A 187 -1.15 23.71 10.23
C GLY A 187 0.33 23.33 10.11
N GLY A 188 1.10 24.12 9.35
CA GLY A 188 2.53 23.87 9.18
C GLY A 188 3.26 23.83 10.52
N LYS A 189 3.92 22.71 10.84
CA LYS A 189 4.64 22.48 12.10
C LYS A 189 3.77 22.60 13.38
N ALA A 190 2.45 22.53 13.28
CA ALA A 190 1.59 22.43 14.45
C ALA A 190 1.87 21.10 15.16
N GLY A 191 1.98 21.12 16.49
CA GLY A 191 2.27 19.93 17.29
C GLY A 191 3.47 19.12 16.81
N TYR A 192 4.53 19.77 16.37
CA TYR A 192 5.64 19.13 15.66
C TYR A 192 6.27 17.95 16.41
N SER A 193 6.46 18.08 17.73
CA SER A 193 7.07 17.03 18.54
C SER A 193 6.47 16.88 19.92
N ASN A 194 6.45 15.64 20.41
CA ASN A 194 6.13 15.25 21.79
C ASN A 194 4.78 15.81 22.26
N GLN A 195 3.71 15.53 21.54
CA GLN A 195 2.36 15.84 22.03
C GLN A 195 1.90 14.73 22.98
N GLU A 196 1.49 15.11 24.19
CA GLU A 196 0.84 14.20 25.13
C GLU A 196 -0.59 13.86 24.68
N ASP A 197 -1.28 13.00 25.42
CA ASP A 197 -2.66 12.59 25.07
C ASP A 197 -3.62 13.79 25.07
N TYR A 198 -4.56 13.81 24.10
CA TYR A 198 -5.62 14.80 23.96
C TYR A 198 -5.13 16.22 23.63
N ALA A 199 -3.90 16.41 23.19
CA ALA A 199 -3.38 17.74 22.83
C ALA A 199 -4.00 18.26 21.53
N ILE A 200 -4.29 19.55 21.47
CA ILE A 200 -4.81 20.23 20.28
C ILE A 200 -3.91 21.39 19.90
N ALA A 201 -3.33 21.34 18.71
CA ALA A 201 -2.48 22.37 18.11
C ALA A 201 -3.05 22.78 16.75
N ILE A 202 -3.61 23.98 16.64
CA ILE A 202 -4.17 24.51 15.38
C ILE A 202 -3.53 25.84 15.03
N GLY A 203 -2.92 25.92 13.86
CA GLY A 203 -2.21 27.10 13.36
C GLY A 203 -0.72 26.84 13.10
N TYR A 204 -0.10 27.75 12.36
CA TYR A 204 1.34 27.64 12.04
C TYR A 204 2.18 27.64 13.32
N LYS A 205 2.96 26.57 13.53
CA LYS A 205 3.80 26.34 14.72
C LYS A 205 3.05 26.35 16.07
N ALA A 206 1.72 26.23 16.08
CA ALA A 206 0.98 26.09 17.33
C ALA A 206 1.46 24.83 18.07
N GLY A 207 1.75 24.94 19.39
CA GLY A 207 2.20 23.84 20.21
C GLY A 207 3.37 23.05 19.60
N GLN A 208 4.37 23.74 19.06
CA GLN A 208 5.44 23.12 18.29
C GLN A 208 6.26 22.08 19.10
N LYS A 209 6.34 22.22 20.41
CA LYS A 209 7.04 21.29 21.32
C LYS A 209 6.25 21.11 22.61
N ASP A 210 6.30 19.91 23.12
CA ASP A 210 5.88 19.51 24.48
C ASP A 210 4.50 20.09 24.92
N GLN A 211 3.41 19.53 24.44
CA GLN A 211 2.03 19.81 24.86
C GLN A 211 1.40 18.60 25.54
#